data_0c552a27428df2e84b256d91c2b5e22f
#
_entry.id   0c552a27428df2e84b256d91c2b5e22f
#
_cell.length_a   1.000
_cell.length_b   1.000
_cell.length_c   1.000
_cell.angle_alpha   90.00
_cell.angle_beta   90.00
_cell.angle_gamma   90.00
#
_symmetry.space_group_name_H-M   'P 1'
#
loop_
_entity.id
_entity.type
_entity.pdbx_description
1 polymer ?
#
loop_
_entity_poly.entity_id
_entity_poly.type
_entity_poly.pdbx_seq_one_letter_code
_entity_poly.pdbx_strand_id
1 'polypeptide(L)'
;MLKTAVGWHVELEFEEDTHRTRAAALVRLPDGTEVRSHGYASRHPADGNQPRVGEEVAGARALNDLAMQLLTKAHGEIDSASGRTSFPLTH
;
A
#
# COMPACT_ATOMS: atom_id res chain seq x y z
N MET A 1 -31.72 12.22 -3.71
CA MET A 1 -30.71 11.17 -3.78
C MET A 1 -29.84 11.20 -2.54
N LEU A 2 -29.67 10.07 -1.92
CA LEU A 2 -28.84 9.97 -0.72
C LEU A 2 -27.40 9.76 -1.11
N LYS A 3 -26.51 10.43 -0.37
CA LYS A 3 -25.07 10.22 -0.53
C LYS A 3 -24.54 9.62 0.76
N THR A 4 -23.68 8.65 0.59
CA THR A 4 -22.98 8.05 1.72
C THR A 4 -21.50 8.31 1.56
N ALA A 5 -20.86 8.76 2.61
CA ALA A 5 -19.42 9.00 2.62
C ALA A 5 -18.76 7.97 3.51
N VAL A 6 -17.73 7.34 2.97
CA VAL A 6 -16.91 6.39 3.71
C VAL A 6 -15.46 6.83 3.55
N GLY A 7 -14.75 6.88 4.66
CA GLY A 7 -13.35 7.26 4.62
C GLY A 7 -12.46 6.15 5.13
N TRP A 8 -11.27 6.08 4.56
CA TRP A 8 -10.23 5.18 5.07
C TRP A 8 -9.13 6.05 5.64
N HIS A 9 -8.47 5.50 6.64
CA HIS A 9 -7.32 6.16 7.24
C HIS A 9 -6.08 5.35 6.90
N VAL A 10 -5.10 6.00 6.27
CA VAL A 10 -3.84 5.37 5.94
C VAL A 10 -2.76 5.96 6.82
N GLU A 11 -2.02 5.10 7.50
CA GLU A 11 -0.90 5.52 8.32
C GLU A 11 0.40 5.23 7.60
N LEU A 12 1.31 6.19 7.62
CA LEU A 12 2.65 6.03 7.09
C LEU A 12 3.63 6.35 8.18
N GLU A 13 4.58 5.46 8.41
CA GLU A 13 5.65 5.67 9.35
C GLU A 13 6.97 5.47 8.64
N PHE A 14 7.99 6.20 9.07
CA PHE A 14 9.29 6.18 8.42
C PHE A 14 10.36 5.85 9.44
N GLU A 15 11.32 5.03 9.01
CA GLU A 15 12.54 4.78 9.74
C GLU A 15 13.70 5.10 8.82
N GLU A 16 14.68 5.82 9.35
CA GLU A 16 15.83 6.23 8.56
C GLU A 16 17.11 5.77 9.23
N ASP A 17 18.02 5.25 8.43
CA ASP A 17 19.37 5.02 8.91
C ASP A 17 20.34 5.66 7.91
N THR A 18 21.63 5.38 8.06
CA THR A 18 22.64 6.05 7.22
C THR A 18 22.59 5.58 5.77
N HIS A 19 21.92 4.48 5.48
CA HIS A 19 21.96 3.87 4.16
C HIS A 19 20.63 3.90 3.44
N ARG A 20 19.52 3.95 4.18
CA ARG A 20 18.23 3.93 3.51
C ARG A 20 17.13 4.48 4.40
N THR A 21 16.04 4.82 3.77
CA THR A 21 14.77 5.16 4.41
C THR A 21 13.79 4.05 4.15
N ARG A 22 13.08 3.62 5.17
CA ARG A 22 12.03 2.61 5.05
C ARG A 22 10.71 3.25 5.43
N ALA A 23 9.70 3.03 4.59
CA ALA A 23 8.35 3.47 4.89
C ALA A 23 7.46 2.25 5.13
N ALA A 24 6.60 2.33 6.12
CA ALA A 24 5.61 1.31 6.39
C ALA A 24 4.23 1.94 6.30
N ALA A 25 3.36 1.34 5.52
CA ALA A 25 2.00 1.83 5.33
C ALA A 25 1.01 0.83 5.89
N LEU A 26 -0.08 1.34 6.43
CA LEU A 26 -1.14 0.51 7.00
C LEU A 26 -2.47 1.16 6.70
N VAL A 27 -3.42 0.38 6.21
CA VAL A 27 -4.80 0.82 6.13
C VAL A 27 -5.67 -0.24 6.79
N ARG A 28 -6.65 0.23 7.56
CA ARG A 28 -7.65 -0.66 8.16
C ARG A 28 -8.96 -0.42 7.43
N LEU A 29 -9.51 -1.48 6.88
CA LEU A 29 -10.71 -1.38 6.05
C LEU A 29 -11.95 -1.55 6.90
N PRO A 30 -13.11 -1.11 6.40
CA PRO A 30 -14.35 -1.22 7.17
C PRO A 30 -14.73 -2.66 7.56
N ASP A 31 -14.27 -3.65 6.80
CA ASP A 31 -14.55 -5.05 7.13
C ASP A 31 -13.61 -5.60 8.20
N GLY A 32 -12.74 -4.76 8.75
CA GLY A 32 -11.80 -5.17 9.79
C GLY A 32 -10.48 -5.67 9.29
N THR A 33 -10.33 -5.79 7.98
CA THR A 33 -9.08 -6.24 7.38
C THR A 33 -8.03 -5.14 7.46
N GLU A 34 -6.79 -5.52 7.76
CA GLU A 34 -5.66 -4.61 7.71
C GLU A 34 -4.78 -4.98 6.53
N VAL A 35 -4.36 -3.99 5.77
CA VAL A 35 -3.43 -4.19 4.67
C VAL A 35 -2.17 -3.39 4.97
N ARG A 36 -1.02 -4.04 4.89
CA ARG A 36 0.26 -3.45 5.22
C ARG A 36 1.21 -3.54 4.05
N SER A 37 2.07 -2.56 3.94
CA SER A 37 3.05 -2.54 2.87
C SER A 37 4.30 -1.82 3.32
N HIS A 38 5.35 -1.93 2.52
CA HIS A 38 6.63 -1.28 2.80
C HIS A 38 7.21 -0.71 1.53
N GLY A 39 8.01 0.33 1.67
CA GLY A 39 8.77 0.90 0.59
C GLY A 39 10.12 1.35 1.09
N TYR A 40 11.09 1.38 0.21
CA TYR A 40 12.47 1.71 0.59
C TYR A 40 13.05 2.70 -0.40
N ALA A 41 13.94 3.53 0.11
CA ALA A 41 14.74 4.42 -0.71
C ALA A 41 16.18 4.39 -0.20
N SER A 42 17.11 4.24 -1.12
CA SER A 42 18.53 4.25 -0.75
C SER A 42 18.98 5.66 -0.46
N ARG A 43 19.92 5.78 0.46
CA ARG A 43 20.54 7.05 0.78
C ARG A 43 22.00 6.97 0.40
N HIS A 44 22.45 7.97 -0.34
CA HIS A 44 23.83 8.05 -0.75
C HIS A 44 24.48 9.22 -0.04
N PRO A 45 25.48 8.97 0.79
CA PRO A 45 26.15 10.07 1.49
C PRO A 45 26.67 11.14 0.55
N ALA A 46 27.09 10.74 -0.66
CA ALA A 46 27.61 11.68 -1.62
C ALA A 46 26.57 12.64 -2.16
N ASP A 47 25.28 12.28 -2.05
CA ASP A 47 24.20 13.13 -2.55
C ASP A 47 23.80 14.19 -1.56
N GLY A 48 24.49 14.27 -0.44
CA GLY A 48 24.15 15.21 0.58
C GLY A 48 23.01 14.71 1.44
N ASN A 49 22.58 15.55 2.34
CA ASN A 49 21.57 15.18 3.31
C ASN A 49 20.21 15.69 2.86
N GLN A 50 19.45 14.85 2.18
CA GLN A 50 18.11 15.20 1.72
C GLN A 50 17.11 14.17 2.22
N PRO A 51 16.83 14.15 3.53
CA PRO A 51 15.96 13.13 4.10
C PRO A 51 14.52 13.21 3.56
N ARG A 52 14.08 14.41 3.22
CA ARG A 52 12.72 14.56 2.70
C ARG A 52 12.55 13.81 1.38
N VAL A 53 13.55 13.85 0.52
CA VAL A 53 13.47 13.14 -0.76
C VAL A 53 13.40 11.63 -0.53
N GLY A 54 14.21 11.13 0.41
CA GLY A 54 14.15 9.72 0.77
C GLY A 54 12.78 9.32 1.29
N GLU A 55 12.20 10.15 2.14
CA GLU A 55 10.85 9.88 2.65
C GLU A 55 9.83 9.86 1.53
N GLU A 56 9.90 10.83 0.61
CA GLU A 56 8.94 10.90 -0.49
C GLU A 56 9.03 9.65 -1.36
N VAL A 57 10.23 9.21 -1.68
CA VAL A 57 10.41 8.03 -2.53
C VAL A 57 9.96 6.77 -1.81
N ALA A 58 10.39 6.59 -0.55
CA ALA A 58 10.01 5.41 0.22
C ALA A 58 8.50 5.38 0.45
N GLY A 59 7.93 6.53 0.77
CA GLY A 59 6.49 6.63 0.97
C GLY A 59 5.71 6.30 -0.28
N ALA A 60 6.15 6.83 -1.42
CA ALA A 60 5.50 6.54 -2.70
C ALA A 60 5.53 5.06 -3.01
N ARG A 61 6.66 4.41 -2.74
CA ARG A 61 6.80 2.97 -3.00
C ARG A 61 5.91 2.15 -2.07
N ALA A 62 5.82 2.55 -0.80
CA ALA A 62 4.93 1.88 0.14
C ALA A 62 3.46 2.04 -0.29
N LEU A 63 3.07 3.25 -0.68
CA LEU A 63 1.70 3.49 -1.12
C LEU A 63 1.37 2.74 -2.40
N ASN A 64 2.33 2.65 -3.31
CA ASN A 64 2.12 1.90 -4.55
C ASN A 64 1.90 0.41 -4.24
N ASP A 65 2.70 -0.14 -3.35
CA ASP A 65 2.53 -1.54 -2.95
C ASP A 65 1.19 -1.74 -2.25
N LEU A 66 0.80 -0.80 -1.41
CA LEU A 66 -0.50 -0.86 -0.75
C LEU A 66 -1.63 -0.88 -1.78
N ALA A 67 -1.52 -0.03 -2.80
CA ALA A 67 -2.53 0.03 -3.85
C ALA A 67 -2.64 -1.30 -4.59
N MET A 68 -1.49 -1.92 -4.89
CA MET A 68 -1.50 -3.21 -5.58
C MET A 68 -2.13 -4.31 -4.74
N GLN A 69 -1.86 -4.30 -3.43
CA GLN A 69 -2.48 -5.28 -2.55
C GLN A 69 -3.99 -5.08 -2.45
N LEU A 70 -4.44 -3.84 -2.44
CA LEU A 70 -5.87 -3.55 -2.43
C LEU A 70 -6.56 -4.04 -3.70
N LEU A 71 -5.90 -3.88 -4.85
CA LEU A 71 -6.45 -4.39 -6.10
C LEU A 71 -6.54 -5.91 -6.08
N THR A 72 -5.51 -6.58 -5.57
CA THR A 72 -5.52 -8.02 -5.46
C THR A 72 -6.66 -8.50 -4.57
N LYS A 73 -6.86 -7.84 -3.43
CA LYS A 73 -7.95 -8.17 -2.53
C LYS A 73 -9.30 -7.98 -3.21
N ALA A 74 -9.47 -6.86 -3.92
CA ALA A 74 -10.73 -6.57 -4.59
C ALA A 74 -11.03 -7.59 -5.67
N HIS A 75 -10.02 -7.99 -6.44
CA HIS A 75 -10.23 -9.00 -7.46
C HIS A 75 -10.63 -10.33 -6.87
N GLY A 76 -10.03 -10.71 -5.75
CA GLY A 76 -10.42 -11.93 -5.06
C GLY A 76 -11.85 -11.88 -4.57
N GLU A 77 -12.27 -10.74 -4.06
CA GLU A 77 -13.63 -10.56 -3.59
C GLU A 77 -14.64 -10.58 -4.72
N ILE A 78 -14.29 -10.00 -5.86
CA ILE A 78 -15.15 -10.05 -7.03
C ILE A 78 -15.34 -11.49 -7.49
N ASP A 79 -14.27 -12.25 -7.56
CA ASP A 79 -14.35 -13.65 -7.96
C ASP A 79 -15.22 -14.46 -7.01
N SER A 80 -15.04 -14.25 -5.73
CA SER A 80 -15.84 -14.95 -4.74
C SER A 80 -17.31 -14.57 -4.82
N ALA A 81 -17.58 -13.28 -4.96
CA ALA A 81 -18.96 -12.78 -4.99
C ALA A 81 -19.70 -13.24 -6.24
N SER A 82 -19.00 -13.40 -7.36
CA SER A 82 -19.65 -13.84 -8.59
C SER A 82 -19.99 -15.32 -8.57
N GLY A 83 -19.52 -16.03 -7.59
CA GLY A 83 -19.73 -17.47 -7.51
C GLY A 83 -19.02 -18.23 -8.58
N ARG A 84 -18.14 -17.58 -9.32
CA ARG A 84 -17.54 -18.19 -10.41
C ARG A 84 -16.37 -18.94 -9.94
N THR A 85 -16.43 -20.10 -10.07
CA THR A 85 -15.32 -20.79 -9.75
C THR A 85 -14.59 -20.86 -10.95
N SER A 86 -14.08 -20.21 -11.16
CA SER A 86 -13.54 -20.31 -12.17
C SER A 86 -12.99 -21.39 -12.73
N PHE A 87 -13.62 -21.84 -13.02
CA PHE A 87 -13.33 -22.59 -13.52
C PHE A 87 -12.78 -22.62 -14.32
N PRO A 88 -12.50 -22.95 -14.21
CA PRO A 88 -11.92 -22.87 -14.71
C PRO A 88 -11.73 -22.93 -15.70
N LEU A 89 -12.12 -22.69 -16.03
CA LEU A 89 -11.99 -22.51 -16.82
C LEU A 89 -11.19 -22.36 -17.48
N THR A 90 -11.24 -22.47 -17.46
CA THR A 90 -10.70 -22.28 -17.89
C THR A 90 -10.07 -22.13 -18.48
N HIS A 91 -10.03 -22.02 -18.66
CA HIS A 91 -9.53 -21.68 -19.39
C HIS A 91 -8.77 -21.73 -19.87
#